data_d41670b0ab5a7a61c4226291df6f1a7d
#
_entry.id   d41670b0ab5a7a61c4226291df6f1a7d
#
_cell.length_a   1.000
_cell.length_b   1.000
_cell.length_c   1.000
_cell.angle_alpha   90.00
_cell.angle_beta   90.00
_cell.angle_gamma   90.00
#
_symmetry.space_group_name_H-M   'P 1'
#
loop_
_entity.id
_entity.type
_entity.pdbx_description
1 polymer ?
#
loop_
_entity_poly.entity_id
_entity_poly.type
_entity_poly.pdbx_seq_one_letter_code
_entity_poly.pdbx_strand_id
1 'polypeptide(L)'
;MTENKVVIISGPTGVGENAIVEEIKKRYSNFVRLVTATTRKPRLNEKNMVDYYFFSNDEFLEEVEKGNIPEYQNSRDEDVYYGTYLPELESKLNERLNVIVTTDITGTKYFKKNHKATTIFILPDSMKNLRKRHLKRDPDVSVERLEKRLEYAQYEIDNEKSFYDYEVVNAQDQLSKTVDDIIEILKKENYKIEKRN
;
A
#
# COMPACT_ATOMS: atom_id res chain seq x y z
N MET A 1 19.41 13.26 -13.36
CA MET A 1 18.90 13.92 -12.12
C MET A 1 18.03 12.88 -11.45
N THR A 2 18.30 12.52 -10.20
CA THR A 2 17.46 11.64 -9.40
C THR A 2 16.16 12.36 -9.10
N GLU A 3 15.06 11.90 -9.68
CA GLU A 3 13.73 12.46 -9.43
C GLU A 3 13.11 11.75 -8.23
N ASN A 4 12.33 12.49 -7.44
CA ASN A 4 11.49 11.89 -6.42
C ASN A 4 10.36 11.13 -7.12
N LYS A 5 10.09 9.94 -6.65
CA LYS A 5 9.30 8.97 -7.39
C LYS A 5 8.23 8.36 -6.50
N VAL A 6 7.26 7.76 -7.17
CA VAL A 6 6.23 6.96 -6.52
C VAL A 6 6.65 5.49 -6.54
N VAL A 7 6.55 4.81 -5.41
CA VAL A 7 6.72 3.37 -5.30
C VAL A 7 5.45 2.73 -4.77
N ILE A 8 4.99 1.69 -5.43
CA ILE A 8 3.88 0.86 -4.97
C ILE A 8 4.43 -0.32 -4.19
N ILE A 9 3.93 -0.52 -2.98
CA ILE A 9 4.15 -1.71 -2.19
C ILE A 9 2.77 -2.35 -2.00
N SER A 10 2.56 -3.48 -2.62
CA SER A 10 1.30 -4.20 -2.64
C SER A 10 1.52 -5.68 -2.34
N GLY A 11 0.46 -6.38 -2.00
CA GLY A 11 0.50 -7.83 -1.77
C GLY A 11 -0.73 -8.32 -1.03
N PRO A 12 -0.84 -9.62 -0.79
CA PRO A 12 -2.01 -10.18 -0.14
C PRO A 12 -2.23 -9.62 1.25
N THR A 13 -3.49 -9.42 1.60
CA THR A 13 -3.86 -8.96 2.94
C THR A 13 -3.14 -9.76 4.03
N GLY A 14 -2.47 -9.05 4.94
CA GLY A 14 -1.73 -9.68 6.06
C GLY A 14 -0.26 -9.99 5.75
N VAL A 15 0.22 -9.71 4.54
CA VAL A 15 1.63 -9.94 4.16
C VAL A 15 2.60 -9.01 4.89
N GLY A 16 2.14 -7.88 5.43
CA GLY A 16 2.94 -6.98 6.27
C GLY A 16 3.34 -5.66 5.63
N GLU A 17 2.64 -5.20 4.61
CA GLU A 17 2.88 -3.93 3.89
C GLU A 17 3.06 -2.74 4.85
N ASN A 18 2.13 -2.57 5.80
CA ASN A 18 2.20 -1.47 6.77
C ASN A 18 3.49 -1.49 7.60
N ALA A 19 3.92 -2.68 8.06
CA ALA A 19 5.15 -2.83 8.82
C ALA A 19 6.38 -2.47 7.97
N ILE A 20 6.39 -2.88 6.70
CA ILE A 20 7.44 -2.53 5.74
C ILE A 20 7.50 -1.02 5.54
N VAL A 21 6.36 -0.37 5.28
CA VAL A 21 6.26 1.08 5.07
C VAL A 21 6.76 1.85 6.29
N GLU A 22 6.31 1.48 7.49
CA GLU A 22 6.74 2.15 8.72
C GLU A 22 8.24 1.93 8.99
N GLU A 23 8.80 0.75 8.72
CA GLU A 23 10.22 0.51 8.87
C GLU A 23 11.06 1.30 7.85
N ILE A 24 10.59 1.46 6.59
CA ILE A 24 11.23 2.34 5.60
C ILE A 24 11.22 3.78 6.10
N LYS A 25 10.08 4.32 6.52
CA LYS A 25 9.95 5.68 7.05
C LYS A 25 10.83 5.94 8.28
N LYS A 26 10.98 4.93 9.13
CA LYS A 26 11.86 5.00 10.31
C LYS A 26 13.32 5.13 9.93
N ARG A 27 13.78 4.42 8.89
CA ARG A 27 15.18 4.38 8.47
C ARG A 27 15.58 5.50 7.52
N TYR A 28 14.63 6.01 6.73
CA TYR A 28 14.89 6.94 5.64
C TYR A 28 14.01 8.18 5.75
N SER A 29 14.66 9.36 5.74
CA SER A 29 13.99 10.63 6.03
C SER A 29 13.14 11.16 4.87
N ASN A 30 13.47 10.76 3.65
CA ASN A 30 12.84 11.26 2.43
C ASN A 30 11.80 10.28 1.84
N PHE A 31 11.28 9.34 2.65
CA PHE A 31 10.17 8.47 2.30
C PHE A 31 8.95 8.80 3.13
N VAL A 32 7.80 8.94 2.48
CA VAL A 32 6.50 9.14 3.12
C VAL A 32 5.47 8.17 2.57
N ARG A 33 4.48 7.84 3.39
CA ARG A 33 3.31 7.11 2.92
C ARG A 33 2.30 8.10 2.36
N LEU A 34 1.69 7.77 1.21
CA LEU A 34 0.52 8.49 0.73
C LEU A 34 -0.66 8.25 1.67
N VAL A 35 -1.30 9.32 2.10
CA VAL A 35 -2.59 9.27 2.79
C VAL A 35 -3.67 9.23 1.72
N THR A 36 -4.39 8.11 1.63
CA THR A 36 -5.45 7.87 0.64
C THR A 36 -6.81 8.30 1.18
N ALA A 37 -7.81 8.36 0.31
CA ALA A 37 -9.19 8.71 0.66
C ALA A 37 -10.05 7.47 0.94
N THR A 38 -11.04 7.60 1.82
CA THR A 38 -12.04 6.56 2.07
C THR A 38 -13.35 7.14 2.57
N THR A 39 -14.47 6.44 2.29
CA THR A 39 -15.78 6.75 2.91
C THR A 39 -16.06 5.90 4.15
N ARG A 40 -15.15 4.99 4.50
CA ARG A 40 -15.24 4.24 5.75
C ARG A 40 -15.15 5.16 6.96
N LYS A 41 -15.99 4.94 7.95
CA LYS A 41 -15.86 5.66 9.23
C LYS A 41 -14.51 5.40 9.89
N PRO A 42 -13.88 6.42 10.51
CA PRO A 42 -12.65 6.23 11.28
C PRO A 42 -12.83 5.16 12.36
N ARG A 43 -11.79 4.33 12.54
CA ARG A 43 -11.71 3.42 13.70
C ARG A 43 -11.24 4.18 14.93
N LEU A 44 -11.36 3.53 16.11
CA LEU A 44 -10.79 4.07 17.34
C LEU A 44 -9.28 4.35 17.12
N ASN A 45 -8.84 5.57 17.40
CA ASN A 45 -7.49 6.08 17.23
C ASN A 45 -7.06 6.46 15.79
N GLU A 46 -7.86 6.24 14.76
CA GLU A 46 -7.58 6.78 13.43
C GLU A 46 -7.91 8.29 13.36
N LYS A 47 -7.06 9.04 12.66
CA LYS A 47 -7.18 10.50 12.52
C LYS A 47 -7.30 10.88 11.06
N ASN A 48 -8.23 11.84 10.81
CA ASN A 48 -8.37 12.42 9.47
C ASN A 48 -7.07 13.10 9.03
N MET A 49 -6.74 12.98 7.73
CA MET A 49 -5.54 13.51 7.09
C MET A 49 -4.21 12.89 7.60
N VAL A 50 -4.28 11.85 8.44
CA VAL A 50 -3.12 11.11 8.94
C VAL A 50 -3.17 9.66 8.52
N ASP A 51 -4.29 9.00 8.81
CA ASP A 51 -4.50 7.60 8.44
C ASP A 51 -5.20 7.49 7.09
N TYR A 52 -6.24 8.31 6.90
CA TYR A 52 -6.98 8.51 5.65
C TYR A 52 -7.53 9.93 5.59
N TYR A 53 -7.88 10.40 4.39
CA TYR A 53 -8.86 11.44 4.18
C TYR A 53 -10.24 10.78 4.29
N PHE A 54 -10.93 10.99 5.41
CA PHE A 54 -12.26 10.43 5.65
C PHE A 54 -13.32 11.36 5.10
N PHE A 55 -13.99 10.93 4.03
CA PHE A 55 -15.09 11.64 3.39
C PHE A 55 -16.42 10.95 3.66
N SER A 56 -17.53 11.68 3.56
CA SER A 56 -18.83 11.07 3.28
C SER A 56 -18.88 10.54 1.85
N ASN A 57 -19.89 9.73 1.52
CA ASN A 57 -20.04 9.24 0.14
C ASN A 57 -20.20 10.41 -0.84
N ASP A 58 -21.01 11.42 -0.49
CA ASP A 58 -21.25 12.58 -1.34
C ASP A 58 -19.97 13.40 -1.55
N GLU A 59 -19.25 13.74 -0.48
CA GLU A 59 -17.96 14.45 -0.57
C GLU A 59 -16.94 13.67 -1.40
N PHE A 60 -16.87 12.34 -1.26
CA PHE A 60 -15.96 11.50 -2.03
C PHE A 60 -16.28 11.58 -3.55
N LEU A 61 -17.56 11.45 -3.89
CA LEU A 61 -17.98 11.54 -5.28
C LEU A 61 -17.78 12.94 -5.87
N GLU A 62 -17.98 13.99 -5.09
CA GLU A 62 -17.60 15.35 -5.50
C GLU A 62 -16.10 15.47 -5.82
N GLU A 63 -15.23 14.87 -5.00
CA GLU A 63 -13.78 14.87 -5.25
C GLU A 63 -13.41 14.02 -6.49
N VAL A 64 -14.18 12.96 -6.78
CA VAL A 64 -14.05 12.19 -8.04
C VAL A 64 -14.43 13.08 -9.25
N GLU A 65 -15.55 13.79 -9.17
CA GLU A 65 -16.00 14.70 -10.26
C GLU A 65 -15.02 15.85 -10.51
N LYS A 66 -14.39 16.38 -9.46
CA LYS A 66 -13.31 17.39 -9.55
C LYS A 66 -11.99 16.82 -10.13
N GLY A 67 -11.88 15.50 -10.28
CA GLY A 67 -10.66 14.81 -10.72
C GLY A 67 -9.60 14.67 -9.62
N ASN A 68 -9.90 15.02 -8.37
CA ASN A 68 -9.00 14.87 -7.23
C ASN A 68 -8.86 13.41 -6.77
N ILE A 69 -9.82 12.56 -7.12
CA ILE A 69 -9.77 11.11 -6.90
C ILE A 69 -9.92 10.42 -8.27
N PRO A 70 -8.81 10.23 -9.01
CA PRO A 70 -8.84 9.75 -10.38
C PRO A 70 -9.03 8.24 -10.53
N GLU A 71 -8.82 7.50 -9.43
CA GLU A 71 -9.05 6.07 -9.35
C GLU A 71 -9.56 5.72 -7.95
N TYR A 72 -10.51 4.84 -7.91
CA TYR A 72 -11.07 4.31 -6.67
C TYR A 72 -11.71 2.95 -6.89
N GLN A 73 -11.92 2.23 -5.79
CA GLN A 73 -12.65 0.97 -5.79
C GLN A 73 -13.71 0.98 -4.70
N ASN A 74 -14.76 0.21 -4.92
CA ASN A 74 -15.74 -0.11 -3.89
C ASN A 74 -15.32 -1.38 -3.15
N SER A 75 -15.37 -1.37 -1.83
CA SER A 75 -15.21 -2.57 -1.01
C SER A 75 -16.32 -3.58 -1.34
N ARG A 76 -15.95 -4.86 -1.54
CA ARG A 76 -16.90 -5.90 -1.97
C ARG A 76 -17.98 -6.21 -0.95
N ASP A 77 -17.71 -5.97 0.33
CA ASP A 77 -18.58 -6.38 1.43
C ASP A 77 -19.33 -5.21 2.09
N GLU A 78 -18.96 -3.98 1.78
CA GLU A 78 -19.53 -2.76 2.37
C GLU A 78 -19.58 -1.69 1.27
N ASP A 79 -20.57 -0.82 1.28
CA ASP A 79 -20.64 0.32 0.35
C ASP A 79 -19.64 1.42 0.77
N VAL A 80 -18.36 1.07 0.69
CA VAL A 80 -17.22 1.87 1.14
C VAL A 80 -16.24 2.03 -0.01
N TYR A 81 -15.92 3.28 -0.32
CA TYR A 81 -14.93 3.64 -1.34
C TYR A 81 -13.53 3.83 -0.74
N TYR A 82 -12.53 3.45 -1.50
CA TYR A 82 -11.11 3.75 -1.26
C TYR A 82 -10.51 4.29 -2.55
N GLY A 83 -9.74 5.36 -2.48
CA GLY A 83 -9.16 5.97 -3.68
C GLY A 83 -7.92 6.80 -3.41
N THR A 84 -7.19 7.09 -4.47
CA THR A 84 -6.03 7.97 -4.42
C THR A 84 -6.48 9.43 -4.33
N TYR A 85 -5.95 10.18 -3.36
CA TYR A 85 -6.19 11.63 -3.25
C TYR A 85 -5.02 12.39 -3.85
N LEU A 86 -5.19 12.90 -5.08
CA LEU A 86 -4.12 13.57 -5.84
C LEU A 86 -3.54 14.81 -5.15
N PRO A 87 -4.33 15.69 -4.51
CA PRO A 87 -3.75 16.85 -3.84
C PRO A 87 -2.70 16.49 -2.79
N GLU A 88 -2.88 15.38 -2.08
CA GLU A 88 -1.88 14.86 -1.14
C GLU A 88 -0.64 14.35 -1.86
N LEU A 89 -0.81 13.58 -2.94
CA LEU A 89 0.29 13.07 -3.74
C LEU A 89 1.16 14.21 -4.31
N GLU A 90 0.52 15.20 -4.93
CA GLU A 90 1.19 16.35 -5.53
C GLU A 90 1.95 17.17 -4.47
N SER A 91 1.33 17.39 -3.29
CA SER A 91 2.00 18.05 -2.17
C SER A 91 3.30 17.35 -1.81
N LYS A 92 3.28 16.01 -1.64
CA LYS A 92 4.48 15.24 -1.25
C LYS A 92 5.55 15.21 -2.35
N LEU A 93 5.15 15.14 -3.61
CA LEU A 93 6.09 15.22 -4.73
C LEU A 93 6.75 16.61 -4.82
N ASN A 94 5.98 17.69 -4.58
CA ASN A 94 6.51 19.06 -4.54
C ASN A 94 7.47 19.28 -3.36
N GLU A 95 7.28 18.60 -2.24
CA GLU A 95 8.21 18.56 -1.10
C GLU A 95 9.48 17.74 -1.41
N ARG A 96 9.59 17.20 -2.63
CA ARG A 96 10.70 16.34 -3.08
C ARG A 96 10.87 15.07 -2.25
N LEU A 97 9.77 14.46 -1.83
CA LEU A 97 9.75 13.20 -1.12
C LEU A 97 9.50 12.02 -2.07
N ASN A 98 10.02 10.84 -1.73
CA ASN A 98 9.60 9.60 -2.35
C ASN A 98 8.29 9.15 -1.70
N VAL A 99 7.28 8.89 -2.52
CA VAL A 99 5.93 8.56 -2.02
C VAL A 99 5.69 7.07 -2.13
N ILE A 100 5.45 6.44 -0.98
CA ILE A 100 5.04 5.03 -0.91
C ILE A 100 3.52 4.97 -0.94
N VAL A 101 2.97 4.20 -1.86
CA VAL A 101 1.54 3.94 -1.95
C VAL A 101 1.29 2.45 -1.70
N THR A 102 0.35 2.16 -0.81
CA THR A 102 -0.18 0.81 -0.61
C THR A 102 -1.57 0.76 -1.22
N THR A 103 -1.72 -0.01 -2.29
CA THR A 103 -2.96 -0.10 -3.07
C THR A 103 -3.07 -1.46 -3.73
N ASP A 104 -4.23 -1.79 -4.27
CA ASP A 104 -4.48 -3.00 -5.03
C ASP A 104 -4.00 -2.90 -6.49
N ILE A 105 -4.36 -3.89 -7.31
CA ILE A 105 -4.00 -3.96 -8.72
C ILE A 105 -4.59 -2.81 -9.54
N THR A 106 -5.77 -2.25 -9.14
CA THR A 106 -6.42 -1.14 -9.84
C THR A 106 -5.62 0.14 -9.67
N GLY A 107 -5.31 0.50 -8.43
CA GLY A 107 -4.45 1.64 -8.15
C GLY A 107 -3.02 1.43 -8.69
N THR A 108 -2.48 0.20 -8.62
CA THR A 108 -1.16 -0.11 -9.19
C THR A 108 -1.13 0.19 -10.70
N LYS A 109 -2.16 -0.19 -11.46
CA LYS A 109 -2.29 0.13 -12.89
C LYS A 109 -2.32 1.64 -13.14
N TYR A 110 -3.08 2.37 -12.33
CA TYR A 110 -3.15 3.81 -12.40
C TYR A 110 -1.77 4.47 -12.22
N PHE A 111 -1.07 4.13 -11.13
CA PHE A 111 0.24 4.71 -10.82
C PHE A 111 1.33 4.33 -11.82
N LYS A 112 1.31 3.09 -12.30
CA LYS A 112 2.25 2.63 -13.34
C LYS A 112 2.10 3.43 -14.62
N LYS A 113 0.85 3.67 -15.05
CA LYS A 113 0.52 4.42 -16.26
C LYS A 113 0.81 5.93 -16.14
N ASN A 114 0.42 6.55 -15.03
CA ASN A 114 0.37 8.01 -14.92
C ASN A 114 1.59 8.59 -14.19
N HIS A 115 2.25 7.83 -13.33
CA HIS A 115 3.36 8.29 -12.49
C HIS A 115 4.66 7.51 -12.71
N LYS A 116 4.70 6.56 -13.65
CA LYS A 116 5.85 5.66 -13.89
C LYS A 116 6.36 5.03 -12.59
N ALA A 117 5.44 4.66 -11.71
CA ALA A 117 5.76 4.11 -10.41
C ALA A 117 6.49 2.78 -10.53
N THR A 118 7.52 2.60 -9.70
CA THR A 118 8.10 1.27 -9.47
C THR A 118 7.14 0.44 -8.63
N THR A 119 6.83 -0.77 -9.05
CA THR A 119 5.81 -1.59 -8.40
C THR A 119 6.44 -2.87 -7.83
N ILE A 120 6.20 -3.11 -6.54
CA ILE A 120 6.77 -4.22 -5.79
C ILE A 120 5.64 -5.04 -5.17
N PHE A 121 5.56 -6.32 -5.53
CA PHE A 121 4.62 -7.26 -4.93
C PHE A 121 5.29 -7.99 -3.77
N ILE A 122 4.68 -7.90 -2.60
CA ILE A 122 5.18 -8.57 -1.39
C ILE A 122 4.56 -9.95 -1.28
N LEU A 123 5.40 -10.97 -1.22
CA LEU A 123 4.99 -12.35 -1.05
C LEU A 123 5.15 -12.79 0.41
N PRO A 124 4.22 -13.60 0.94
CA PRO A 124 4.50 -14.34 2.17
C PRO A 124 5.52 -15.46 1.89
N ASP A 125 6.28 -15.86 2.87
CA ASP A 125 7.15 -17.04 2.79
C ASP A 125 6.37 -18.35 2.71
N SER A 126 5.13 -18.36 3.22
CA SER A 126 4.19 -19.46 3.06
C SER A 126 2.76 -19.05 3.43
N MET A 127 1.77 -19.71 2.84
CA MET A 127 0.35 -19.57 3.22
C MET A 127 0.09 -19.95 4.68
N LYS A 128 0.87 -20.92 5.22
CA LYS A 128 0.82 -21.29 6.63
C LYS A 128 1.20 -20.10 7.55
N ASN A 129 2.24 -19.36 7.22
CA ASN A 129 2.65 -18.20 7.99
C ASN A 129 1.71 -17.00 7.78
N LEU A 130 1.18 -16.82 6.57
CA LEU A 130 0.14 -15.82 6.32
C LEU A 130 -1.10 -16.09 7.18
N ARG A 131 -1.57 -17.36 7.26
CA ARG A 131 -2.66 -17.77 8.17
C ARG A 131 -2.37 -17.41 9.63
N LYS A 132 -1.16 -17.68 10.13
CA LYS A 132 -0.76 -17.31 11.50
C LYS A 132 -0.82 -15.80 11.73
N ARG A 133 -0.38 -14.99 10.74
CA ARG A 133 -0.45 -13.52 10.82
C ARG A 133 -1.89 -13.03 10.90
N HIS A 134 -2.80 -13.63 10.12
CA HIS A 134 -4.23 -13.32 10.20
C HIS A 134 -4.82 -13.63 11.58
N LEU A 135 -4.56 -14.80 12.11
CA LEU A 135 -5.04 -15.20 13.44
C LEU A 135 -4.47 -14.32 14.56
N LYS A 136 -3.20 -13.93 14.46
CA LYS A 136 -2.58 -13.01 15.44
C LYS A 136 -3.21 -11.61 15.41
N ARG A 137 -3.59 -11.11 14.20
CA ARG A 137 -4.21 -9.79 14.03
C ARG A 137 -5.67 -9.77 14.44
N ASP A 138 -6.38 -10.85 14.21
CA ASP A 138 -7.83 -11.00 14.41
C ASP A 138 -8.08 -12.39 15.02
N PRO A 139 -7.86 -12.55 16.36
CA PRO A 139 -7.98 -13.87 17.02
C PRO A 139 -9.39 -14.47 16.94
N ASP A 140 -10.40 -13.61 16.86
CA ASP A 140 -11.82 -14.01 16.85
C ASP A 140 -12.39 -14.16 15.43
N VAL A 141 -11.54 -14.10 14.40
CA VAL A 141 -11.98 -14.28 13.01
C VAL A 141 -12.63 -15.65 12.80
N SER A 142 -13.81 -15.69 12.18
CA SER A 142 -14.45 -16.96 11.85
C SER A 142 -13.60 -17.77 10.86
N VAL A 143 -13.65 -19.08 10.97
CA VAL A 143 -12.93 -20.00 10.07
C VAL A 143 -13.27 -19.71 8.61
N GLU A 144 -14.56 -19.54 8.29
CA GLU A 144 -15.01 -19.22 6.94
C GLU A 144 -14.39 -17.93 6.40
N ARG A 145 -14.37 -16.86 7.20
CA ARG A 145 -13.78 -15.58 6.80
C ARG A 145 -12.27 -15.68 6.62
N LEU A 146 -11.61 -16.46 7.47
CA LEU A 146 -10.17 -16.71 7.34
C LEU A 146 -9.86 -17.47 6.04
N GLU A 147 -10.59 -18.54 5.74
CA GLU A 147 -10.37 -19.31 4.51
C GLU A 147 -10.60 -18.42 3.27
N LYS A 148 -11.68 -17.66 3.21
CA LYS A 148 -11.92 -16.70 2.11
C LYS A 148 -10.77 -15.72 1.93
N ARG A 149 -10.18 -15.19 3.02
CA ARG A 149 -9.00 -14.31 2.95
C ARG A 149 -7.78 -15.04 2.36
N LEU A 150 -7.56 -16.29 2.73
CA LEU A 150 -6.43 -17.08 2.22
C LEU A 150 -6.63 -17.50 0.76
N GLU A 151 -7.83 -17.88 0.37
CA GLU A 151 -8.18 -18.18 -1.02
C GLU A 151 -7.95 -16.93 -1.90
N TYR A 152 -8.39 -15.76 -1.43
CA TYR A 152 -8.17 -14.51 -2.15
C TYR A 152 -6.68 -14.16 -2.23
N ALA A 153 -5.94 -14.33 -1.15
CA ALA A 153 -4.49 -14.13 -1.14
C ALA A 153 -3.77 -15.05 -2.14
N GLN A 154 -4.19 -16.31 -2.24
CA GLN A 154 -3.65 -17.23 -3.24
C GLN A 154 -4.01 -16.78 -4.67
N TYR A 155 -5.24 -16.30 -4.88
CA TYR A 155 -5.66 -15.75 -6.17
C TYR A 155 -4.78 -14.56 -6.60
N GLU A 156 -4.53 -13.59 -5.69
CA GLU A 156 -3.66 -12.44 -5.96
C GLU A 156 -2.23 -12.89 -6.33
N ILE A 157 -1.68 -13.86 -5.59
CA ILE A 157 -0.35 -14.41 -5.88
C ILE A 157 -0.30 -15.07 -7.26
N ASP A 158 -1.30 -15.84 -7.63
CA ASP A 158 -1.30 -16.62 -8.87
C ASP A 158 -1.61 -15.75 -10.10
N ASN A 159 -2.41 -14.70 -9.96
CA ASN A 159 -2.97 -13.95 -11.08
C ASN A 159 -2.45 -12.51 -11.21
N GLU A 160 -1.96 -11.89 -10.13
CA GLU A 160 -1.65 -10.46 -10.14
C GLU A 160 -0.15 -10.17 -9.99
N LYS A 161 0.62 -11.00 -9.29
CA LYS A 161 2.03 -10.72 -9.01
C LYS A 161 2.87 -10.43 -10.27
N SER A 162 2.60 -11.11 -11.38
CA SER A 162 3.33 -10.95 -12.65
C SER A 162 3.15 -9.57 -13.29
N PHE A 163 2.17 -8.78 -12.83
CA PHE A 163 1.95 -7.41 -13.28
C PHE A 163 2.95 -6.42 -12.66
N TYR A 164 3.55 -6.77 -11.52
CA TYR A 164 4.48 -5.91 -10.79
C TYR A 164 5.90 -6.05 -11.35
N ASP A 165 6.72 -5.00 -11.19
CA ASP A 165 8.09 -4.98 -11.71
C ASP A 165 9.01 -5.86 -10.87
N TYR A 166 8.71 -6.02 -9.58
CA TYR A 166 9.52 -6.78 -8.63
C TYR A 166 8.66 -7.59 -7.67
N GLU A 167 9.21 -8.73 -7.24
CA GLU A 167 8.66 -9.57 -6.19
C GLU A 167 9.64 -9.61 -5.01
N VAL A 168 9.16 -9.42 -3.78
CA VAL A 168 9.98 -9.48 -2.56
C VAL A 168 9.27 -10.34 -1.51
N VAL A 169 9.98 -11.32 -0.95
CA VAL A 169 9.41 -12.18 0.10
C VAL A 169 9.58 -11.52 1.47
N ASN A 170 8.46 -11.31 2.17
CA ASN A 170 8.47 -10.90 3.57
C ASN A 170 8.38 -12.14 4.48
N ALA A 171 9.51 -12.79 4.70
CA ALA A 171 9.60 -13.97 5.54
C ALA A 171 9.34 -13.64 7.03
N GLN A 172 8.92 -14.67 7.77
CA GLN A 172 8.65 -14.54 9.20
C GLN A 172 9.91 -14.02 9.93
N ASP A 173 9.73 -12.99 10.76
CA ASP A 173 10.77 -12.33 11.56
C ASP A 173 11.96 -11.74 10.78
N GLN A 174 11.79 -11.51 9.45
CA GLN A 174 12.82 -10.97 8.56
C GLN A 174 12.49 -9.57 8.01
N LEU A 175 11.70 -8.77 8.72
CA LEU A 175 11.29 -7.44 8.26
C LEU A 175 12.47 -6.55 7.84
N SER A 176 13.56 -6.57 8.62
CA SER A 176 14.77 -5.80 8.31
C SER A 176 15.34 -6.16 6.94
N LYS A 177 15.48 -7.47 6.68
CA LYS A 177 15.98 -7.96 5.38
C LYS A 177 15.05 -7.60 4.24
N THR A 178 13.73 -7.75 4.43
CA THR A 178 12.73 -7.36 3.43
C THR A 178 12.86 -5.90 3.04
N VAL A 179 13.05 -5.01 4.03
CA VAL A 179 13.26 -3.58 3.77
C VAL A 179 14.58 -3.35 3.05
N ASP A 180 15.65 -4.02 3.42
CA ASP A 180 16.95 -3.89 2.75
C ASP A 180 16.86 -4.32 1.27
N ASP A 181 16.16 -5.42 0.97
CA ASP A 181 15.92 -5.91 -0.39
C ASP A 181 15.13 -4.87 -1.22
N ILE A 182 14.07 -4.26 -0.64
CA ILE A 182 13.31 -3.19 -1.27
C ILE A 182 14.18 -1.96 -1.56
N ILE A 183 14.98 -1.54 -0.60
CA ILE A 183 15.85 -0.37 -0.78
C ILE A 183 16.90 -0.60 -1.87
N GLU A 184 17.43 -1.81 -2.01
CA GLU A 184 18.33 -2.13 -3.12
C GLU A 184 17.63 -2.07 -4.49
N ILE A 185 16.36 -2.48 -4.57
CA ILE A 185 15.53 -2.29 -5.77
C ILE A 185 15.39 -0.80 -6.08
N LEU A 186 15.00 0.01 -5.09
CA LEU A 186 14.77 1.43 -5.27
C LEU A 186 16.06 2.20 -5.67
N LYS A 187 17.23 1.76 -5.17
CA LYS A 187 18.52 2.30 -5.63
C LYS A 187 18.78 2.00 -7.11
N LYS A 188 18.51 0.76 -7.56
CA LYS A 188 18.63 0.38 -8.98
C LYS A 188 17.70 1.19 -9.87
N GLU A 189 16.52 1.53 -9.36
CA GLU A 189 15.52 2.39 -10.00
C GLU A 189 15.82 3.90 -9.86
N ASN A 190 17.02 4.26 -9.39
CA ASN A 190 17.49 5.64 -9.24
C ASN A 190 16.65 6.50 -8.29
N TYR A 191 16.09 5.91 -7.23
CA TYR A 191 15.51 6.70 -6.15
C TYR A 191 16.62 7.37 -5.32
N LYS A 192 16.39 8.61 -4.94
CA LYS A 192 17.24 9.25 -3.94
C LYS A 192 16.95 8.62 -2.57
N ILE A 193 17.98 8.11 -1.90
CA ILE A 193 17.84 7.43 -0.60
C ILE A 193 18.60 8.25 0.46
N GLU A 194 17.88 8.80 1.42
CA GLU A 194 18.44 9.57 2.53
C GLU A 194 18.20 8.85 3.85
N LYS A 195 19.26 8.35 4.48
CA LYS A 195 19.15 7.74 5.80
C LYS A 195 18.76 8.79 6.85
N ARG A 196 17.93 8.40 7.78
CA ARG A 196 17.64 9.19 8.96
C ARG A 196 18.83 9.07 9.91
N ASN A 197 19.35 10.20 10.41
CA ASN A 197 20.41 10.26 11.40
C ASN A 197 19.91 9.79 12.78
#